data_86d1e071c18386d3df1e2515c85ef332
#
_entry.id   86d1e071c18386d3df1e2515c85ef332
#
_cell.length_a   1.000
_cell.length_b   1.000
_cell.length_c   1.000
_cell.angle_alpha   90.00
_cell.angle_beta   90.00
_cell.angle_gamma   90.00
#
_symmetry.space_group_name_H-M   'P 1'
#
loop_
_entity.id
_entity.type
_entity.pdbx_description
1 polymer ?
#
loop_
_entity_poly.entity_id
_entity_poly.type
_entity_poly.pdbx_seq_one_letter_code
_entity_poly.pdbx_strand_id
1 'polypeptide(L)'
;MEFGYPSAGESRLRPDCRTTAPGGHTVGVSDAQTPPPAGPTARPRRRLQPHHAVFALLIVVVVVCIVVLYKKAEGGTNGLDNAAIDRLIPAPNAKILAQDNVGIDLADGYTATLTLNGTPIPDDQLTVVPQLNQVTFTPGPDKDIQLIPAQQNCLTATYWKLSTGPSQSQTQSWCFTVF
;
A
#
# COMPACT_ATOMS: atom_id res chain seq x y z
N MET A 1 -19.15 14.13 33.73
CA MET A 1 -18.16 15.18 33.38
C MET A 1 -18.32 15.44 31.90
N GLU A 2 -19.16 16.46 31.62
CA GLU A 2 -19.40 16.95 30.27
C GLU A 2 -18.23 17.86 29.88
N PHE A 3 -17.67 17.66 28.68
CA PHE A 3 -16.84 18.69 28.03
C PHE A 3 -17.50 19.09 26.72
N GLY A 4 -17.99 20.34 26.81
CA GLY A 4 -18.68 21.04 25.76
C GLY A 4 -17.77 21.43 24.61
N TYR A 5 -18.36 21.46 23.43
CA TYR A 5 -17.87 22.11 22.23
C TYR A 5 -18.09 23.62 22.32
N PRO A 6 -17.18 24.44 21.82
CA PRO A 6 -17.53 25.78 21.37
C PRO A 6 -17.74 25.80 19.87
N SER A 7 -18.93 26.25 19.53
CA SER A 7 -19.38 26.75 18.24
C SER A 7 -19.00 28.24 18.09
N ALA A 8 -19.02 28.71 16.82
CA ALA A 8 -19.01 30.08 16.31
C ALA A 8 -17.63 30.58 15.87
N GLY A 9 -17.49 31.11 14.65
CA GLY A 9 -18.03 32.36 14.25
C GLY A 9 -17.86 32.66 12.75
N GLU A 10 -18.89 33.06 12.25
CA GLU A 10 -19.26 33.78 11.06
C GLU A 10 -18.62 35.16 10.98
N SER A 11 -18.13 35.57 9.80
CA SER A 11 -18.10 36.98 9.33
C SER A 11 -17.51 37.00 7.94
N ARG A 12 -18.34 37.13 6.93
CA ARG A 12 -18.73 38.34 6.21
C ARG A 12 -17.60 39.35 6.04
N LEU A 13 -17.29 39.63 4.79
CA LEU A 13 -17.34 40.99 4.21
C LEU A 13 -16.94 40.95 2.72
N ARG A 14 -17.91 41.29 1.88
CA ARG A 14 -17.68 41.87 0.55
C ARG A 14 -17.38 43.36 0.75
N PRO A 15 -16.70 43.99 -0.18
CA PRO A 15 -17.20 45.25 -0.69
C PRO A 15 -17.37 45.29 -2.20
N ASP A 16 -18.58 45.70 -2.59
CA ASP A 16 -18.86 46.40 -3.84
C ASP A 16 -18.04 47.67 -3.96
N CYS A 17 -17.54 47.95 -5.16
CA CYS A 17 -17.24 49.33 -5.55
C CYS A 17 -17.76 49.56 -6.99
N ARG A 18 -18.88 50.24 -6.95
CA ARG A 18 -19.49 50.94 -8.09
C ARG A 18 -18.85 52.34 -8.12
N THR A 19 -18.48 52.84 -9.31
CA THR A 19 -18.45 54.29 -9.60
C THR A 19 -18.28 54.44 -11.13
N THR A 20 -19.33 54.77 -11.78
CA THR A 20 -19.74 56.06 -12.33
C THR A 20 -18.92 56.60 -13.51
N ALA A 21 -19.59 56.71 -14.65
CA ALA A 21 -19.23 57.54 -15.82
C ALA A 21 -19.44 59.03 -15.47
N PRO A 22 -18.96 60.02 -16.21
CA PRO A 22 -19.61 60.35 -17.47
C PRO A 22 -18.76 61.06 -18.57
N GLY A 23 -19.26 61.06 -19.79
CA GLY A 23 -19.39 62.25 -20.65
C GLY A 23 -18.27 62.49 -21.66
N GLY A 24 -18.67 62.66 -22.93
CA GLY A 24 -17.90 63.39 -23.91
C GLY A 24 -18.16 62.99 -25.35
N HIS A 25 -19.11 63.66 -25.96
CA HIS A 25 -19.40 63.67 -27.40
C HIS A 25 -18.15 64.01 -28.24
N THR A 26 -17.99 63.38 -29.40
CA THR A 26 -17.87 64.13 -30.70
C THR A 26 -18.11 63.20 -31.90
N VAL A 27 -18.94 63.69 -32.75
CA VAL A 27 -19.35 63.14 -34.03
C VAL A 27 -18.20 63.35 -35.06
N GLY A 28 -17.88 62.31 -35.81
CA GLY A 28 -16.96 62.36 -36.93
C GLY A 28 -17.41 61.35 -38.00
N VAL A 29 -17.91 61.91 -39.08
CA VAL A 29 -18.50 61.21 -40.21
C VAL A 29 -17.41 60.69 -41.16
N SER A 30 -17.73 59.55 -41.79
CA SER A 30 -17.23 59.05 -43.11
C SER A 30 -15.81 58.50 -43.18
N ASP A 31 -15.70 57.24 -43.50
CA ASP A 31 -15.41 56.77 -44.84
C ASP A 31 -15.55 55.22 -44.88
N ALA A 32 -16.34 54.81 -45.84
CA ALA A 32 -16.52 53.39 -46.16
C ALA A 32 -15.25 52.88 -46.88
N GLN A 33 -14.47 52.06 -46.13
CA GLN A 33 -13.42 51.25 -46.73
C GLN A 33 -13.84 49.78 -46.66
N THR A 34 -14.05 49.22 -47.83
CA THR A 34 -14.29 47.82 -48.12
C THR A 34 -13.18 46.94 -47.46
N PRO A 35 -13.48 45.96 -46.64
CA PRO A 35 -12.46 45.07 -46.12
C PRO A 35 -11.93 44.14 -47.21
N PRO A 36 -10.62 43.91 -47.27
CA PRO A 36 -10.04 42.96 -48.23
C PRO A 36 -10.39 41.50 -47.76
N PRO A 37 -10.40 40.53 -48.72
CA PRO A 37 -10.81 39.16 -48.45
C PRO A 37 -9.86 38.52 -47.43
N ALA A 38 -10.48 37.87 -46.43
CA ALA A 38 -9.76 37.12 -45.39
C ALA A 38 -8.95 35.96 -46.02
N GLY A 39 -7.64 36.09 -45.96
CA GLY A 39 -6.73 35.00 -46.28
C GLY A 39 -6.85 33.86 -45.26
N PRO A 40 -6.47 32.62 -45.62
CA PRO A 40 -6.61 31.48 -44.76
C PRO A 40 -5.81 31.69 -43.47
N THR A 41 -6.52 31.70 -42.34
CA THR A 41 -5.93 31.77 -40.99
C THR A 41 -5.08 30.53 -40.75
N ALA A 42 -3.78 30.67 -40.89
CA ALA A 42 -2.83 29.66 -40.45
C ALA A 42 -3.00 29.43 -38.96
N ARG A 43 -3.46 28.23 -38.56
CA ARG A 43 -3.55 27.82 -37.16
C ARG A 43 -2.16 27.95 -36.53
N PRO A 44 -2.01 28.62 -35.39
CA PRO A 44 -0.73 28.69 -34.71
C PRO A 44 -0.33 27.26 -34.30
N ARG A 45 0.73 26.74 -34.90
CA ARG A 45 1.38 25.54 -34.40
C ARG A 45 1.92 25.89 -33.00
N ARG A 46 1.25 25.43 -31.95
CA ARG A 46 1.78 25.49 -30.57
C ARG A 46 3.14 24.78 -30.57
N ARG A 47 4.20 25.54 -30.63
CA ARG A 47 5.55 25.02 -30.29
C ARG A 47 5.50 24.66 -28.82
N LEU A 48 5.41 23.35 -28.52
CA LEU A 48 5.63 22.84 -27.17
C LEU A 48 7.04 23.29 -26.78
N GLN A 49 7.12 24.19 -25.81
CA GLN A 49 8.40 24.64 -25.28
C GLN A 49 9.10 23.42 -24.65
N PRO A 50 10.38 23.17 -24.95
CA PRO A 50 11.07 21.92 -24.57
C PRO A 50 11.11 21.67 -23.05
N HIS A 51 10.99 22.74 -22.24
CA HIS A 51 10.94 22.58 -20.78
C HIS A 51 9.68 21.87 -20.28
N HIS A 52 8.53 22.00 -20.94
CA HIS A 52 7.33 21.22 -20.54
C HIS A 52 7.50 19.72 -20.80
N ALA A 53 8.24 19.36 -21.85
CA ALA A 53 8.57 17.94 -22.12
C ALA A 53 9.48 17.34 -21.03
N VAL A 54 10.45 18.12 -20.56
CA VAL A 54 11.34 17.69 -19.45
C VAL A 54 10.57 17.55 -18.15
N PHE A 55 9.69 18.49 -17.81
CA PHE A 55 8.85 18.37 -16.61
C PHE A 55 7.89 17.17 -16.69
N ALA A 56 7.28 16.92 -17.84
CA ALA A 56 6.43 15.76 -18.04
C ALA A 56 7.23 14.44 -17.85
N LEU A 57 8.44 14.37 -18.38
CA LEU A 57 9.31 13.21 -18.21
C LEU A 57 9.69 13.01 -16.74
N LEU A 58 10.05 14.07 -16.01
CA LEU A 58 10.36 13.99 -14.59
C LEU A 58 9.16 13.49 -13.76
N ILE A 59 7.96 13.97 -14.03
CA ILE A 59 6.75 13.50 -13.36
C ILE A 59 6.53 12.01 -13.63
N VAL A 60 6.70 11.55 -14.87
CA VAL A 60 6.58 10.12 -15.21
C VAL A 60 7.62 9.30 -14.45
N VAL A 61 8.86 9.73 -14.38
CA VAL A 61 9.92 9.04 -13.63
C VAL A 61 9.58 8.96 -12.15
N VAL A 62 9.12 10.06 -11.55
CA VAL A 62 8.71 10.08 -10.13
C VAL A 62 7.54 9.13 -9.89
N VAL A 63 6.52 9.16 -10.75
CA VAL A 63 5.36 8.25 -10.62
C VAL A 63 5.80 6.79 -10.76
N VAL A 64 6.68 6.47 -11.72
CA VAL A 64 7.22 5.11 -11.87
C VAL A 64 8.02 4.70 -10.63
N CYS A 65 8.88 5.58 -10.10
CA CYS A 65 9.62 5.30 -8.86
C CYS A 65 8.67 5.06 -7.68
N ILE A 66 7.62 5.88 -7.52
CA ILE A 66 6.61 5.72 -6.49
C ILE A 66 5.91 4.37 -6.66
N VAL A 67 5.46 4.02 -7.86
CA VAL A 67 4.79 2.73 -8.13
C VAL A 67 5.72 1.55 -7.84
N VAL A 68 7.00 1.64 -8.23
CA VAL A 68 8.00 0.59 -7.94
C VAL A 68 8.24 0.47 -6.44
N LEU A 69 8.31 1.59 -5.70
CA LEU A 69 8.47 1.59 -4.25
C LEU A 69 7.22 1.03 -3.55
N TYR A 70 6.01 1.39 -3.98
CA TYR A 70 4.78 0.79 -3.47
C TYR A 70 4.73 -0.71 -3.74
N LYS A 71 5.05 -1.16 -4.95
CA LYS A 71 5.14 -2.59 -5.28
C LYS A 71 6.18 -3.35 -4.46
N LYS A 72 7.28 -2.70 -4.07
CA LYS A 72 8.26 -3.29 -3.15
C LYS A 72 7.84 -3.22 -1.68
N ALA A 73 7.04 -2.24 -1.29
CA ALA A 73 6.52 -2.12 0.08
C ALA A 73 5.37 -3.12 0.35
N GLU A 74 4.62 -3.51 -0.68
CA GLU A 74 3.73 -4.68 -0.66
C GLU A 74 4.52 -6.01 -0.78
N GLY A 75 5.84 -5.95 -0.68
CA GLY A 75 6.76 -7.06 -0.74
C GLY A 75 6.59 -8.05 0.38
N GLY A 76 5.67 -8.94 0.20
CA GLY A 76 5.39 -10.05 1.09
C GLY A 76 4.26 -10.94 0.65
N THR A 77 3.56 -10.67 -0.42
CA THR A 77 2.75 -11.71 -1.07
C THR A 77 3.70 -12.64 -1.82
N ASN A 78 4.38 -13.47 -1.05
CA ASN A 78 5.22 -14.53 -1.54
C ASN A 78 4.33 -15.53 -2.27
N GLY A 79 4.00 -15.31 -3.54
CA GLY A 79 3.43 -16.32 -4.42
C GLY A 79 2.35 -17.25 -3.82
N LEU A 80 1.67 -16.78 -2.77
CA LEU A 80 0.63 -17.50 -2.08
C LEU A 80 -0.69 -17.16 -2.78
N ASP A 81 -0.96 -17.88 -3.88
CA ASP A 81 -2.30 -17.87 -4.49
C ASP A 81 -3.35 -18.56 -3.59
N ASN A 82 -3.07 -18.64 -2.29
CA ASN A 82 -3.92 -19.31 -1.31
C ASN A 82 -4.63 -18.29 -0.43
N ALA A 83 -5.91 -18.11 -0.68
CA ALA A 83 -6.78 -17.18 0.07
C ALA A 83 -6.88 -17.48 1.58
N ALA A 84 -6.34 -18.60 2.05
CA ALA A 84 -6.32 -18.99 3.46
C ALA A 84 -5.07 -18.49 4.21
N ILE A 85 -4.06 -17.96 3.52
CA ILE A 85 -2.78 -17.55 4.12
C ILE A 85 -2.52 -16.08 3.78
N ASP A 86 -2.48 -15.25 4.82
CA ASP A 86 -2.19 -13.82 4.67
C ASP A 86 -0.68 -13.57 4.63
N ARG A 87 0.09 -14.27 5.48
CA ARG A 87 1.53 -14.06 5.54
C ARG A 87 2.27 -15.26 6.15
N LEU A 88 3.48 -15.52 5.65
CA LEU A 88 4.45 -16.44 6.23
C LEU A 88 5.47 -15.68 7.08
N ILE A 89 5.79 -16.21 8.25
CA ILE A 89 6.72 -15.61 9.22
C ILE A 89 7.84 -16.63 9.51
N PRO A 90 9.09 -16.33 9.15
CA PRO A 90 9.51 -15.24 8.26
C PRO A 90 9.11 -15.47 6.81
N ALA A 91 9.29 -14.45 5.98
CA ALA A 91 9.09 -14.59 4.53
C ALA A 91 10.04 -15.67 3.96
N PRO A 92 9.65 -16.39 2.90
CA PRO A 92 10.52 -17.37 2.24
C PRO A 92 11.89 -16.76 1.87
N ASN A 93 12.95 -17.53 2.11
CA ASN A 93 14.34 -17.13 1.90
C ASN A 93 14.82 -15.92 2.74
N ALA A 94 14.06 -15.51 3.75
CA ALA A 94 14.49 -14.48 4.70
C ALA A 94 15.69 -14.97 5.52
N LYS A 95 16.42 -14.00 6.09
CA LYS A 95 17.49 -14.24 7.05
C LYS A 95 17.05 -13.71 8.41
N ILE A 96 17.11 -14.56 9.42
CA ILE A 96 16.64 -14.27 10.78
C ILE A 96 17.65 -14.72 11.83
N LEU A 97 17.42 -14.32 13.08
CA LEU A 97 18.20 -14.78 14.23
C LEU A 97 17.65 -16.09 14.81
N ALA A 98 18.47 -16.81 15.55
CA ALA A 98 18.11 -18.11 16.13
C ALA A 98 16.95 -18.06 17.15
N GLN A 99 16.68 -16.88 17.72
CA GLN A 99 15.61 -16.65 18.71
C GLN A 99 14.38 -15.94 18.11
N ASP A 100 14.39 -15.63 16.83
CA ASP A 100 13.26 -14.96 16.21
C ASP A 100 12.05 -15.89 16.13
N ASN A 101 10.85 -15.31 16.20
CA ASN A 101 9.62 -16.06 16.07
C ASN A 101 9.37 -16.50 14.63
N VAL A 102 8.82 -17.69 14.49
CA VAL A 102 8.44 -18.27 13.19
C VAL A 102 6.99 -18.74 13.23
N GLY A 103 6.29 -18.68 12.10
CA GLY A 103 4.88 -19.06 12.09
C GLY A 103 4.14 -18.65 10.84
N ILE A 104 2.83 -18.54 10.95
CA ILE A 104 1.94 -18.24 9.85
C ILE A 104 0.81 -17.31 10.32
N ASP A 105 0.44 -16.40 9.45
CA ASP A 105 -0.69 -15.51 9.57
C ASP A 105 -1.76 -15.98 8.58
N LEU A 106 -2.95 -16.26 9.07
CA LEU A 106 -4.01 -16.94 8.34
C LEU A 106 -5.21 -16.02 8.15
N ALA A 107 -6.00 -16.28 7.13
CA ALA A 107 -7.30 -15.65 6.97
C ALA A 107 -8.28 -16.03 8.10
N ASP A 108 -9.32 -15.24 8.26
CA ASP A 108 -10.34 -15.44 9.30
C ASP A 108 -10.92 -16.85 9.30
N GLY A 109 -11.00 -17.43 10.49
CA GLY A 109 -11.59 -18.73 10.72
C GLY A 109 -10.69 -19.93 10.42
N TYR A 110 -9.39 -19.71 10.22
CA TYR A 110 -8.39 -20.76 10.08
C TYR A 110 -7.51 -20.88 11.32
N THR A 111 -6.92 -22.06 11.49
CA THR A 111 -5.87 -22.34 12.47
C THR A 111 -4.84 -23.29 11.87
N ALA A 112 -3.70 -23.46 12.53
CA ALA A 112 -2.62 -24.33 12.05
C ALA A 112 -1.87 -25.00 13.19
N THR A 113 -1.15 -26.07 12.85
CA THR A 113 -0.03 -26.62 13.59
C THR A 113 1.26 -26.41 12.82
N LEU A 114 2.40 -26.36 13.51
CA LEU A 114 3.69 -26.06 12.91
C LEU A 114 4.66 -27.24 13.08
N THR A 115 5.48 -27.45 12.06
CA THR A 115 6.54 -28.47 12.02
C THR A 115 7.83 -27.80 11.54
N LEU A 116 8.88 -27.79 12.34
CA LEU A 116 10.19 -27.24 11.98
C LEU A 116 11.16 -28.34 11.63
N ASN A 117 11.72 -28.31 10.43
CA ASN A 117 12.65 -29.33 9.91
C ASN A 117 12.15 -30.77 10.04
N GLY A 118 10.84 -31.00 9.93
CA GLY A 118 10.22 -32.30 10.10
C GLY A 118 9.89 -32.67 11.55
N THR A 119 10.25 -31.83 12.53
CA THR A 119 9.90 -32.03 13.95
C THR A 119 8.65 -31.24 14.27
N PRO A 120 7.54 -31.89 14.68
CA PRO A 120 6.33 -31.19 15.11
C PRO A 120 6.60 -30.32 16.32
N ILE A 121 6.06 -29.12 16.34
CA ILE A 121 6.09 -28.24 17.52
C ILE A 121 4.81 -28.51 18.31
N PRO A 122 4.93 -28.85 19.60
CA PRO A 122 3.76 -29.10 20.44
C PRO A 122 2.82 -27.91 20.53
N ASP A 123 1.51 -28.16 20.55
CA ASP A 123 0.48 -27.12 20.54
C ASP A 123 0.55 -26.20 21.76
N ASP A 124 0.98 -26.72 22.91
CA ASP A 124 1.20 -25.98 24.18
C ASP A 124 2.40 -25.01 24.09
N GLN A 125 3.28 -25.19 23.11
CA GLN A 125 4.42 -24.33 22.87
C GLN A 125 4.14 -23.26 21.78
N LEU A 126 3.04 -23.40 21.07
CA LEU A 126 2.61 -22.43 20.06
C LEU A 126 1.93 -21.22 20.73
N THR A 127 2.18 -20.05 20.18
CA THR A 127 1.43 -18.84 20.53
C THR A 127 0.35 -18.63 19.48
N VAL A 128 -0.89 -18.88 19.88
CA VAL A 128 -2.06 -18.65 19.01
C VAL A 128 -2.71 -17.35 19.41
N VAL A 129 -2.84 -16.41 18.48
CA VAL A 129 -3.54 -15.13 18.67
C VAL A 129 -4.80 -15.15 17.82
N PRO A 130 -5.95 -15.55 18.38
CA PRO A 130 -7.17 -15.77 17.61
C PRO A 130 -7.70 -14.50 16.90
N GLN A 131 -7.48 -13.32 17.49
CA GLN A 131 -7.91 -12.04 16.93
C GLN A 131 -7.11 -11.62 15.68
N LEU A 132 -5.93 -12.20 15.51
CA LEU A 132 -5.05 -11.97 14.35
C LEU A 132 -4.96 -13.20 13.45
N ASN A 133 -5.65 -14.29 13.80
CA ASN A 133 -5.55 -15.60 13.13
C ASN A 133 -4.09 -16.06 12.95
N GLN A 134 -3.24 -15.69 13.90
CA GLN A 134 -1.80 -15.91 13.85
C GLN A 134 -1.40 -17.07 14.75
N VAL A 135 -0.59 -17.97 14.20
CA VAL A 135 0.02 -19.09 14.92
C VAL A 135 1.53 -18.97 14.77
N THR A 136 2.21 -18.77 15.90
CA THR A 136 3.66 -18.56 15.93
C THR A 136 4.32 -19.44 16.98
N PHE A 137 5.58 -19.71 16.76
CA PHE A 137 6.48 -20.34 17.70
C PHE A 137 7.67 -19.41 17.96
N THR A 138 8.00 -19.21 19.23
CA THR A 138 9.19 -18.49 19.67
C THR A 138 10.10 -19.45 20.41
N PRO A 139 11.32 -19.70 19.93
CA PRO A 139 12.30 -20.52 20.62
C PRO A 139 12.62 -19.96 22.02
N GLY A 140 12.96 -20.81 22.94
CA GLY A 140 13.29 -20.39 24.31
C GLY A 140 13.79 -21.51 25.21
N PRO A 141 14.35 -21.18 26.38
CA PRO A 141 14.98 -22.16 27.28
C PRO A 141 14.01 -23.22 27.82
N ASP A 142 12.71 -22.89 27.88
CA ASP A 142 11.66 -23.80 28.38
C ASP A 142 10.88 -24.48 27.25
N LYS A 143 11.42 -24.45 26.02
CA LYS A 143 10.82 -25.04 24.84
C LYS A 143 11.62 -26.24 24.35
N ASP A 144 10.98 -27.16 23.63
CA ASP A 144 11.65 -28.30 23.01
C ASP A 144 12.73 -27.86 22.03
N ILE A 145 12.48 -26.73 21.34
CA ILE A 145 13.45 -26.09 20.49
C ILE A 145 13.88 -24.78 21.15
N GLN A 146 15.07 -24.80 21.75
CA GLN A 146 15.60 -23.65 22.48
C GLN A 146 16.12 -22.56 21.53
N LEU A 147 16.75 -22.97 20.44
CA LEU A 147 17.27 -22.11 19.39
C LEU A 147 17.06 -22.78 18.03
N ILE A 148 16.72 -22.02 17.03
CA ILE A 148 16.68 -22.53 15.65
C ILE A 148 18.11 -22.65 15.14
N PRO A 149 18.54 -23.80 14.58
CA PRO A 149 19.90 -24.00 14.13
C PRO A 149 20.37 -22.95 13.11
N ALA A 150 21.62 -22.49 13.24
CA ALA A 150 22.23 -21.52 12.31
C ALA A 150 22.54 -22.17 10.96
N GLN A 151 21.52 -22.39 10.18
CA GLN A 151 21.54 -23.01 8.85
C GLN A 151 20.26 -22.66 8.09
N GLN A 152 20.07 -23.24 6.91
CA GLN A 152 18.77 -23.20 6.26
C GLN A 152 17.80 -24.12 7.02
N ASN A 153 16.65 -23.56 7.38
CA ASN A 153 15.57 -24.27 8.07
C ASN A 153 14.30 -24.18 7.24
N CYS A 154 13.46 -25.20 7.31
CA CYS A 154 12.17 -25.23 6.65
C CYS A 154 11.05 -25.37 7.67
N LEU A 155 10.06 -24.50 7.61
CA LEU A 155 8.85 -24.55 8.40
C LEU A 155 7.71 -25.06 7.53
N THR A 156 6.92 -25.96 8.10
CA THR A 156 5.72 -26.49 7.48
C THR A 156 4.53 -26.22 8.38
N ALA A 157 3.53 -25.50 7.85
CA ALA A 157 2.26 -25.28 8.52
C ALA A 157 1.22 -26.23 7.94
N THR A 158 0.55 -26.98 8.80
CA THR A 158 -0.66 -27.72 8.45
C THR A 158 -1.85 -26.95 8.99
N TYR A 159 -2.65 -26.38 8.11
CA TYR A 159 -3.74 -25.48 8.47
C TYR A 159 -5.08 -25.99 7.96
N TRP A 160 -6.14 -25.62 8.66
CA TRP A 160 -7.52 -25.99 8.32
C TRP A 160 -8.49 -24.92 8.79
N LYS A 161 -9.68 -24.94 8.20
CA LYS A 161 -10.77 -24.10 8.64
C LYS A 161 -11.38 -24.64 9.93
N LEU A 162 -11.54 -23.79 10.94
CA LEU A 162 -12.10 -24.18 12.24
C LEU A 162 -13.48 -24.85 12.13
N SER A 163 -14.29 -24.44 11.16
CA SER A 163 -15.62 -25.00 10.92
C SER A 163 -15.64 -26.41 10.35
N THR A 164 -14.56 -26.84 9.67
CA THR A 164 -14.45 -28.18 9.04
C THR A 164 -13.54 -29.13 9.80
N GLY A 165 -12.70 -28.57 10.67
CA GLY A 165 -11.74 -29.33 11.46
C GLY A 165 -10.55 -29.88 10.64
N PRO A 166 -9.63 -30.61 11.30
CA PRO A 166 -8.35 -31.03 10.70
C PRO A 166 -8.49 -32.09 9.61
N SER A 167 -9.65 -32.69 9.42
CA SER A 167 -9.88 -33.68 8.34
C SER A 167 -9.75 -33.11 6.93
N GLN A 168 -9.88 -31.79 6.80
CA GLN A 168 -9.69 -31.06 5.52
C GLN A 168 -8.49 -30.11 5.59
N SER A 169 -7.41 -30.55 6.26
CA SER A 169 -6.20 -29.77 6.35
C SER A 169 -5.46 -29.64 5.04
N GLN A 170 -4.78 -28.53 4.88
CA GLN A 170 -3.85 -28.23 3.79
C GLN A 170 -2.46 -27.97 4.40
N THR A 171 -1.43 -28.05 3.58
CA THR A 171 -0.05 -27.90 4.03
C THR A 171 0.66 -26.84 3.22
N GLN A 172 1.38 -25.96 3.90
CA GLN A 172 2.27 -24.97 3.28
C GLN A 172 3.67 -25.09 3.90
N SER A 173 4.68 -25.25 3.04
CA SER A 173 6.08 -25.30 3.47
C SER A 173 6.87 -24.16 2.86
N TRP A 174 7.78 -23.59 3.63
CA TRP A 174 8.75 -22.57 3.18
C TRP A 174 10.03 -22.67 4.00
N CYS A 175 11.12 -22.15 3.41
CA CYS A 175 12.44 -22.20 4.02
C CYS A 175 13.02 -20.81 4.22
N PHE A 176 13.87 -20.66 5.22
CA PHE A 176 14.57 -19.43 5.61
C PHE A 176 15.95 -19.79 6.16
N THR A 177 16.81 -18.81 6.32
CA THR A 177 18.19 -19.01 6.82
C THR A 177 18.36 -18.33 8.16
N VAL A 178 18.94 -19.03 9.12
CA VAL A 178 19.33 -18.52 10.44
C VAL A 178 20.85 -18.30 10.46
N PHE A 179 21.32 -17.22 11.08
CA PHE A 179 22.71 -16.82 11.20
C PHE A 179 23.08 -16.38 12.62
#